data_ffe4a523eff38911e7475da8706d6235
#
_entry.id   ffe4a523eff38911e7475da8706d6235
#
_cell.length_a   1.000
_cell.length_b   1.000
_cell.length_c   1.000
_cell.angle_alpha   90.00
_cell.angle_beta   90.00
_cell.angle_gamma   90.00
#
_symmetry.space_group_name_H-M   'P 1'
#
loop_
_entity.id
_entity.type
_entity.pdbx_description
1 polymer ?
#
loop_
_entity_poly.entity_id
_entity_poly.type
_entity_poly.pdbx_seq_one_letter_code
_entity_poly.pdbx_strand_id
1 'polypeptide(L)' 'MSSFEYRVTVHPAETFREIILFCSRDGACDAEAVPSGQIRKMESLLNEGGLQGWELVQASFGKEGILVFWKRQIP' A
#
# COMPACT_ATOMS: atom_id res chain seq x y z
N MET A 1 -7.33 -25.83 -10.97
CA MET A 1 -7.86 -24.66 -10.26
C MET A 1 -6.73 -23.81 -9.70
N SER A 2 -6.86 -22.50 -9.83
CA SER A 2 -5.88 -21.60 -9.25
C SER A 2 -6.12 -21.39 -7.76
N SER A 3 -5.06 -21.41 -6.99
CA SER A 3 -5.10 -21.11 -5.56
C SER A 3 -4.23 -19.91 -5.28
N PHE A 4 -4.54 -19.19 -4.22
CA PHE A 4 -3.79 -18.01 -3.83
C PHE A 4 -3.36 -18.08 -2.38
N GLU A 5 -2.21 -17.51 -2.09
CA GLU A 5 -1.82 -17.23 -0.72
C GLU A 5 -1.91 -15.73 -0.47
N TYR A 6 -2.14 -15.36 0.77
CA TYR A 6 -2.33 -13.97 1.16
C TYR A 6 -1.31 -13.55 2.20
N ARG A 7 -0.97 -12.28 2.16
CA ARG A 7 0.01 -11.71 3.08
C ARG A 7 -0.43 -10.30 3.44
N VAL A 8 -0.20 -9.92 4.69
CA VAL A 8 -0.46 -8.55 5.14
C VAL A 8 0.85 -7.96 5.64
N THR A 9 1.19 -6.78 5.16
CA THR A 9 2.37 -6.07 5.61
C THR A 9 1.98 -4.75 6.25
N VAL A 10 2.75 -4.32 7.25
CA VAL A 10 2.52 -3.07 7.97
C VAL A 10 3.67 -2.12 7.67
N HIS A 11 3.34 -0.89 7.33
CA HIS A 11 4.35 0.12 6.99
C HIS A 11 4.17 1.32 7.90
N PRO A 12 5.28 1.86 8.45
CA PRO A 12 5.19 2.87 9.50
C PRO A 12 4.65 4.22 9.01
N ALA A 13 3.88 4.85 9.88
CA ALA A 13 3.29 6.14 9.58
C ALA A 13 4.33 7.22 9.31
N GLU A 14 5.49 7.15 9.95
CA GLU A 14 6.55 8.15 9.77
C GLU A 14 7.04 8.22 8.33
N THR A 15 7.12 7.08 7.66
CA THR A 15 7.58 7.01 6.28
C THR A 15 6.55 7.53 5.28
N PHE A 16 5.27 7.34 5.60
CA PHE A 16 4.16 7.64 4.69
C PHE A 16 3.21 8.70 5.26
N ARG A 17 3.73 9.62 6.07
CA ARG A 17 2.92 10.59 6.80
C ARG A 17 1.97 11.40 5.91
N GLU A 18 2.47 11.93 4.83
CA GLU A 18 1.65 12.81 3.99
C GLU A 18 0.60 12.05 3.20
N ILE A 19 0.95 10.89 2.64
CA ILE A 19 -0.03 10.10 1.91
C ILE A 19 -1.12 9.59 2.86
N ILE A 20 -0.77 9.23 4.09
CA ILE A 20 -1.74 8.84 5.09
C ILE A 20 -2.67 10.01 5.41
N LEU A 21 -2.13 11.21 5.59
CA LEU A 21 -2.92 12.40 5.88
C LEU A 21 -3.97 12.65 4.81
N PHE A 22 -3.59 12.57 3.54
CA PHE A 22 -4.50 12.88 2.45
C PHE A 22 -5.42 11.72 2.06
N CYS A 23 -5.01 10.49 2.32
CA CYS A 23 -5.78 9.32 1.91
C CYS A 23 -6.64 8.70 3.01
N SER A 24 -6.44 9.07 4.28
CA SER A 24 -7.23 8.53 5.38
C SER A 24 -8.47 9.36 5.69
N ARG A 25 -8.58 10.56 5.13
CA ARG A 25 -9.74 11.44 5.35
C ARG A 25 -10.89 11.02 4.45
N ASP A 26 -12.03 10.73 5.07
CA ASP A 26 -13.27 10.41 4.36
C ASP A 26 -13.17 9.24 3.37
N GLY A 27 -12.13 8.42 3.50
CA GLY A 27 -11.96 7.26 2.65
C GLY A 27 -11.55 7.56 1.21
N ALA A 28 -11.22 8.82 0.90
CA ALA A 28 -10.80 9.20 -0.45
C ALA A 28 -9.44 9.85 -0.43
N CYS A 29 -8.63 9.55 -1.43
CA CYS A 29 -7.34 10.17 -1.60
C CYS A 29 -7.46 11.41 -2.47
N ASP A 30 -6.91 12.54 -2.00
CA ASP A 30 -6.78 13.72 -2.82
C ASP A 30 -5.45 13.61 -3.56
N ALA A 31 -5.48 13.00 -4.72
CA ALA A 31 -4.28 12.69 -5.49
C ALA A 31 -3.46 13.92 -5.88
N GLU A 32 -4.12 15.06 -6.05
CA GLU A 32 -3.42 16.29 -6.41
C GLU A 32 -2.67 16.88 -5.24
N ALA A 33 -3.13 16.64 -4.03
CA ALA A 33 -2.53 17.18 -2.82
C ALA A 33 -1.37 16.33 -2.31
N VAL A 34 -1.28 15.05 -2.70
CA VAL A 34 -0.23 14.16 -2.21
C VAL A 34 1.12 14.53 -2.84
N PRO A 35 2.15 14.79 -2.02
CA PRO A 35 3.48 15.10 -2.57
C PRO A 35 4.03 13.97 -3.43
N SER A 36 4.69 14.33 -4.53
CA SER A 36 5.22 13.34 -5.48
C SER A 36 6.22 12.37 -4.85
N GLY A 37 6.98 12.82 -3.85
CA GLY A 37 7.92 11.96 -3.13
C GLY A 37 7.23 10.84 -2.38
N GLN A 38 6.05 11.12 -1.84
CA GLN A 38 5.24 10.10 -1.14
C GLN A 38 4.70 9.08 -2.13
N ILE A 39 4.28 9.54 -3.30
CA ILE A 39 3.80 8.65 -4.35
C ILE A 39 4.90 7.70 -4.80
N ARG A 40 6.12 8.22 -4.97
CA ARG A 40 7.27 7.38 -5.35
C ARG A 40 7.59 6.33 -4.30
N LYS A 41 7.50 6.69 -3.01
CA LYS A 41 7.69 5.73 -1.92
C LYS A 41 6.66 4.61 -1.98
N MET A 42 5.41 4.97 -2.26
CA MET A 42 4.35 4.00 -2.40
C MET A 42 4.57 3.09 -3.60
N GLU A 43 4.98 3.65 -4.74
CA GLU A 43 5.33 2.87 -5.91
C GLU A 43 6.45 1.88 -5.62
N SER A 44 7.48 2.32 -4.90
CA SER A 44 8.60 1.45 -4.53
C SER A 44 8.14 0.29 -3.66
N LEU A 45 7.26 0.55 -2.70
CA LEU A 45 6.69 -0.48 -1.85
C LEU A 45 5.93 -1.51 -2.69
N LEU A 46 5.09 -1.03 -3.60
CA LEU A 46 4.31 -1.91 -4.46
C LEU A 46 5.18 -2.71 -5.42
N ASN A 47 6.21 -2.06 -5.97
CA ASN A 47 7.12 -2.72 -6.90
C ASN A 47 7.97 -3.80 -6.23
N GLU A 48 8.39 -3.58 -4.99
CA GLU A 48 9.11 -4.59 -4.23
C GLU A 48 8.26 -5.85 -4.06
N GLY A 49 6.98 -5.67 -3.71
CA GLY A 49 6.06 -6.79 -3.61
C GLY A 49 5.87 -7.48 -4.94
N GLY A 50 5.70 -6.70 -6.00
CA GLY A 50 5.50 -7.23 -7.36
C GLY A 50 6.67 -8.05 -7.86
N LEU A 51 7.90 -7.65 -7.54
CA LEU A 51 9.09 -8.40 -7.93
C LEU A 51 9.13 -9.80 -7.29
N GLN A 52 8.45 -9.98 -6.17
CA GLN A 52 8.35 -11.27 -5.50
C GLN A 52 7.08 -12.03 -5.90
N GLY A 53 6.35 -11.53 -6.89
CA GLY A 53 5.14 -12.17 -7.37
C GLY A 53 3.87 -11.79 -6.63
N TRP A 54 3.96 -10.84 -5.69
CA TRP A 54 2.80 -10.38 -4.95
C TRP A 54 2.00 -9.36 -5.74
N GLU A 55 0.69 -9.43 -5.60
CA GLU A 55 -0.26 -8.54 -6.25
C GLU A 55 -1.05 -7.80 -5.17
N LEU A 56 -1.20 -6.50 -5.33
CA LEU A 56 -1.94 -5.70 -4.36
C LEU A 56 -3.43 -6.03 -4.41
N VAL A 57 -4.01 -6.32 -3.25
CA VAL A 57 -5.45 -6.48 -3.11
C VAL A 57 -6.05 -5.17 -2.60
N GLN A 58 -5.46 -4.62 -1.55
CA GLN A 58 -6.00 -3.43 -0.89
C GLN A 58 -4.93 -2.81 0.00
N ALA A 59 -5.01 -1.49 0.15
CA ALA A 59 -4.22 -0.77 1.13
C ALA A 59 -5.16 0.02 2.03
N SER A 60 -4.91 -0.01 3.33
CA SER A 60 -5.70 0.71 4.31
C SER A 60 -4.81 1.72 5.02
N PHE A 61 -5.21 2.99 5.00
CA PHE A 61 -4.43 4.09 5.56
C PHE A 61 -4.99 4.48 6.93
N GLY A 62 -4.13 4.46 7.95
CA GLY A 62 -4.52 4.82 9.29
C GLY A 62 -3.45 5.63 10.00
N LYS A 63 -3.77 6.11 11.19
CA LYS A 63 -2.86 6.94 11.99
C LYS A 63 -1.55 6.25 12.32
N GLU A 64 -1.57 4.94 12.45
CA GLU A 64 -0.41 4.17 12.88
C GLU A 64 0.42 3.64 11.72
N GLY A 65 -0.08 3.76 10.51
CA GLY A 65 0.64 3.30 9.34
C GLY A 65 -0.29 2.81 8.24
N ILE A 66 0.29 2.06 7.33
CA ILE A 66 -0.43 1.49 6.20
C ILE A 66 -0.43 -0.02 6.33
N LEU A 67 -1.62 -0.61 6.22
CA LEU A 67 -1.76 -2.06 6.08
C LEU A 67 -1.93 -2.36 4.62
N VAL A 68 -1.11 -3.24 4.09
CA VAL A 68 -1.19 -3.63 2.69
C VAL A 68 -1.52 -5.11 2.61
N PHE A 69 -2.56 -5.41 1.87
CA PHE A 69 -3.05 -6.78 1.68
C PHE A 69 -2.62 -7.24 0.30
N TRP A 70 -1.93 -8.36 0.27
CA TRP A 70 -1.36 -8.91 -0.96
C TRP A 70 -1.90 -10.30 -1.22
N LYS A 71 -1.89 -10.70 -2.48
CA LYS A 71 -2.13 -12.09 -2.85
C LYS A 71 -1.06 -12.53 -3.85
N ARG A 72 -0.84 -13.81 -3.91
CA ARG A 72 0.08 -14.41 -4.88
C ARG A 72 -0.45 -15.77 -5.28
N GLN A 73 -0.41 -16.06 -6.55
CA GLN A 73 -0.84 -17.37 -7.04
C GLN A 73 0.13 -18.45 -6.61
N ILE A 74 -0.42 -19.55 -6.10
CA ILE A 74 0.38 -20.71 -5.73
C ILE A 74 0.37 -21.69 -6.88
N PRO A 75 1.54 -22.25 -7.23
CA PRO A 75 1.62 -23.25 -8.30
C PRO A 75 0.88 -24.54 -7.98
#